data_465d79c8e016f1a53917aa58c25a6fe4
#
_entry.id   465d79c8e016f1a53917aa58c25a6fe4
#
_cell.length_a   1.000
_cell.length_b   1.000
_cell.length_c   1.000
_cell.angle_alpha   90.00
_cell.angle_beta   90.00
_cell.angle_gamma   90.00
#
_symmetry.space_group_name_H-M   'P 1'
#
loop_
_entity.id
_entity.type
_entity.pdbx_description
1 polymer ?
#
loop_
_entity_poly.entity_id
_entity_poly.type
_entity_poly.pdbx_seq_one_letter_code
_entity_poly.pdbx_strand_id
1 'polypeptide(L)' 'LSVDAAGNIIVIKTLNGCANAAAEAIDSLNVDHVLGSVAGDNTILVVIEDTKYIPELLEKFKELL' A
#
# COMPACT_ATOMS: atom_id res chain seq x y z
N LEU A 1 -4.77 6.48 -10.34
CA LEU A 1 -4.78 5.43 -9.32
C LEU A 1 -4.05 4.20 -9.82
N SER A 2 -3.06 3.76 -9.09
CA SER A 2 -2.30 2.56 -9.47
C SER A 2 -1.70 1.90 -8.25
N VAL A 3 -1.41 0.61 -8.38
CA VAL A 3 -0.75 -0.17 -7.34
C VAL A 3 0.37 -0.96 -8.01
N ASP A 4 1.60 -0.69 -7.62
CA ASP A 4 2.78 -1.35 -8.17
C ASP A 4 3.73 -1.75 -7.05
N ALA A 5 4.71 -2.57 -7.36
CA ALA A 5 5.68 -3.02 -6.36
C ALA A 5 7.11 -2.92 -6.87
N ALA A 6 8.02 -2.68 -5.94
CA ALA A 6 9.45 -2.71 -6.18
C ALA A 6 10.10 -3.32 -4.94
N GLY A 7 10.75 -4.49 -5.11
CA GLY A 7 11.31 -5.21 -3.97
C GLY A 7 10.22 -5.57 -2.97
N ASN A 8 10.39 -5.13 -1.72
CA ASN A 8 9.40 -5.36 -0.67
C ASN A 8 8.54 -4.12 -0.39
N ILE A 9 8.48 -3.19 -1.35
CA ILE A 9 7.67 -1.98 -1.21
C ILE A 9 6.52 -2.03 -2.21
N ILE A 10 5.31 -1.76 -1.74
CA ILE A 10 4.16 -1.55 -2.63
C ILE A 10 3.91 -0.05 -2.70
N VAL A 11 3.82 0.45 -3.92
CA VAL A 11 3.61 1.88 -4.18
C VAL A 11 2.19 2.08 -4.67
N ILE A 12 1.42 2.85 -3.93
CA ILE A 12 0.04 3.15 -4.28
C ILE A 12 -0.06 4.62 -4.64
N LYS A 13 -0.56 4.90 -5.83
CA LYS A 13 -0.83 6.27 -6.28
C LYS A 13 -2.30 6.56 -6.10
N THR A 14 -2.61 7.73 -5.53
CA THR A 14 -3.98 8.16 -5.29
C THR A 14 -4.23 9.48 -6.01
N LEU A 15 -5.43 9.99 -5.89
CA LEU A 15 -5.72 11.37 -6.26
C LEU A 15 -4.94 12.31 -5.36
N ASN A 16 -4.64 13.51 -5.86
CA ASN A 16 -3.92 14.50 -5.08
C ASN A 16 -4.64 14.80 -3.76
N GLY A 17 -3.89 14.80 -2.68
CA GLY A 17 -4.42 15.07 -1.34
C GLY A 17 -5.10 13.88 -0.68
N CYS A 18 -5.22 12.74 -1.34
CA CYS A 18 -5.97 11.60 -0.81
C CYS A 18 -5.10 10.48 -0.19
N ALA A 19 -3.77 10.60 -0.29
CA ALA A 19 -2.89 9.52 0.15
C ALA A 19 -3.01 9.24 1.66
N ASN A 20 -3.09 10.27 2.48
CA ASN A 20 -3.19 10.07 3.94
C ASN A 20 -4.47 9.35 4.34
N ALA A 21 -5.60 9.70 3.73
CA ALA A 21 -6.86 9.03 4.01
C ALA A 21 -6.84 7.57 3.59
N ALA A 22 -6.28 7.30 2.41
CA ALA A 22 -6.16 5.94 1.91
C ALA A 22 -5.21 5.10 2.77
N ALA A 23 -4.08 5.69 3.21
CA ALA A 23 -3.13 5.00 4.08
C ALA A 23 -3.77 4.66 5.43
N GLU A 24 -4.57 5.55 5.98
CA GLU A 24 -5.27 5.29 7.23
C GLU A 24 -6.26 4.15 7.09
N ALA A 25 -6.97 4.09 5.98
CA ALA A 25 -7.89 2.99 5.70
C ALA A 25 -7.14 1.65 5.61
N ILE A 26 -5.98 1.64 4.96
CA ILE A 26 -5.15 0.44 4.86
C ILE A 26 -4.65 0.01 6.22
N ASP A 27 -4.17 0.95 7.03
CA ASP A 27 -3.65 0.65 8.37
C ASP A 27 -4.74 0.06 9.26
N SER A 28 -5.97 0.52 9.14
CA SER A 28 -7.08 0.04 9.96
C SER A 28 -7.48 -1.40 9.64
N LEU A 29 -7.11 -1.90 8.46
CA LEU A 29 -7.42 -3.28 8.06
C LEU A 29 -6.50 -4.32 8.71
N ASN A 30 -5.39 -3.89 9.29
CA ASN A 30 -4.40 -4.78 9.91
C ASN A 30 -4.02 -5.94 8.99
N VAL A 31 -3.60 -5.61 7.79
CA VAL A 31 -3.25 -6.60 6.78
C VAL A 31 -1.98 -7.34 7.20
N ASP A 32 -2.02 -8.67 7.16
CA ASP A 32 -0.86 -9.50 7.52
C ASP A 32 0.34 -9.18 6.63
N HIS A 33 1.53 -9.26 7.21
CA HIS A 33 2.82 -9.07 6.52
C HIS A 33 3.13 -7.62 6.13
N VAL A 34 2.29 -6.68 6.52
CA VAL A 34 2.55 -5.25 6.34
C VAL A 34 3.20 -4.73 7.62
N LEU A 35 4.42 -4.20 7.49
CA LEU A 35 5.13 -3.62 8.64
C LEU A 35 4.66 -2.21 8.95
N GLY A 36 4.29 -1.46 7.92
CA GLY A 36 3.83 -0.09 8.09
C GLY A 36 3.74 0.61 6.76
N SER A 37 3.34 1.86 6.79
CA SER A 37 3.22 2.67 5.59
C SER A 37 3.54 4.13 5.88
N VAL A 38 3.96 4.85 4.82
CA VAL A 38 4.08 6.31 4.87
C VAL A 38 3.37 6.88 3.65
N ALA A 39 2.77 8.04 3.82
CA ALA A 39 2.00 8.66 2.77
C ALA A 39 2.45 10.10 2.53
N GLY A 40 2.56 10.45 1.26
CA GLY A 40 2.74 11.83 0.81
C GLY A 40 1.41 12.38 0.34
N ASP A 41 1.44 13.33 -0.59
CA ASP A 41 0.23 13.94 -1.12
C ASP A 41 -0.65 12.95 -1.89
N ASN A 42 -0.03 12.23 -2.82
CA ASN A 42 -0.73 11.31 -3.72
C ASN A 42 -0.09 9.92 -3.78
N THR A 43 0.84 9.61 -2.88
CA THR A 43 1.61 8.38 -2.95
C THR A 43 1.72 7.76 -1.57
N ILE A 44 1.50 6.45 -1.49
CA ILE A 44 1.67 5.67 -0.27
C ILE A 44 2.76 4.65 -0.55
N LEU A 45 3.73 4.55 0.37
CA LEU A 45 4.73 3.48 0.35
C LEU A 45 4.38 2.52 1.47
N VAL A 46 4.07 1.28 1.11
CA VAL A 46 3.73 0.24 2.08
C VAL A 46 4.91 -0.71 2.18
N VAL A 47 5.43 -0.89 3.37
CA VAL A 47 6.58 -1.75 3.61
C VAL A 47 6.10 -3.15 3.97
N ILE A 48 6.51 -4.13 3.18
CA ILE A 48 6.11 -5.53 3.36
C ILE A 48 7.27 -6.29 4.00
N GLU A 49 6.97 -7.24 4.86
CA GLU A 49 8.01 -7.92 5.63
C GLU A 49 8.90 -8.82 4.79
N ASP A 50 8.44 -9.31 3.63
CA ASP A 50 9.25 -10.13 2.73
C ASP A 50 8.68 -10.07 1.32
N THR A 51 9.56 -10.17 0.32
CA THR A 51 9.15 -10.12 -1.09
C THR A 51 8.22 -11.26 -1.49
N LYS A 52 8.25 -12.37 -0.78
CA LYS A 52 7.38 -13.51 -1.10
C LYS A 52 5.90 -13.21 -0.93
N TYR A 53 5.56 -12.20 -0.12
CA TYR A 53 4.16 -11.81 0.11
C TYR A 53 3.65 -10.77 -0.89
N ILE A 54 4.53 -10.24 -1.73
CA ILE A 54 4.18 -9.17 -2.67
C ILE A 54 3.06 -9.55 -3.64
N PRO A 55 3.10 -10.71 -4.34
CA PRO A 55 2.05 -11.02 -5.30
C PRO A 55 0.65 -11.04 -4.67
N GLU A 56 0.53 -11.65 -3.50
CA GLU A 56 -0.74 -11.74 -2.78
C GLU A 56 -1.22 -10.36 -2.33
N LEU A 57 -0.34 -9.56 -1.75
CA LEU A 57 -0.71 -8.25 -1.25
C LEU A 57 -0.98 -7.25 -2.36
N LEU A 58 -0.26 -7.37 -3.46
CA LEU A 58 -0.49 -6.52 -4.62
C LEU A 58 -1.93 -6.71 -5.15
N GLU A 59 -2.37 -7.96 -5.26
CA GLU A 59 -3.74 -8.27 -5.66
C GLU A 59 -4.75 -7.74 -4.66
N LYS A 60 -4.48 -7.94 -3.38
CA LYS A 60 -5.36 -7.49 -2.32
C LYS A 60 -5.56 -5.97 -2.35
N PHE A 61 -4.48 -5.21 -2.50
CA PHE A 61 -4.59 -3.76 -2.56
C PHE A 61 -5.28 -3.28 -3.82
N LYS A 62 -5.07 -3.96 -4.95
CA LYS A 62 -5.79 -3.64 -6.18
C LYS A 62 -7.30 -3.83 -6.02
N GLU A 63 -7.71 -4.85 -5.30
CA GLU A 63 -9.14 -5.10 -5.04
C GLU A 63 -9.74 -4.06 -4.10
N LEU A 64 -8.96 -3.58 -3.13
CA LEU A 64 -9.43 -2.61 -2.15
C LEU A 64 -9.54 -1.20 -2.73
N LEU A 65 -8.79 -0.91 -3.74
CA LEU A 65 -8.72 0.41 -4.34
C LEU A 65 -9.27 0.43 -5.76
#